data_008f7df0b0369c0706f83b36947ee7d2
#
_entry.id   008f7df0b0369c0706f83b36947ee7d2
#
_cell.length_a   1.000
_cell.length_b   1.000
_cell.length_c   1.000
_cell.angle_alpha   90.00
_cell.angle_beta   90.00
_cell.angle_gamma   90.00
#
_symmetry.space_group_name_H-M   'P 1'
#
loop_
_entity.id
_entity.type
_entity.pdbx_description
1 polymer ?
#
loop_
_entity_poly.entity_id
_entity_poly.type
_entity_poly.pdbx_seq_one_letter_code
_entity_poly.pdbx_strand_id
1 'polypeptide(L)'
;DTQTSRGLGDVYKRQGHMVGPVIFDTVARYLTYCGFEVKWVVNITDVDDKLIAQAEQRQIPMAQVATQMTADYCANLLEMGVDQITEMPRATENMNEIIEFIGQLIDREFAYSADGDVFFDVVRNSEYGKLTNRSPDDQQGEGGKAASKKRSPGDFALWKAARPGEPSWES
;
A
#
# COMPACT_ATOMS: atom_id res chain seq x y z
N ASP A 1 27.97 -9.95 17.50
CA ASP A 1 28.15 -8.81 16.57
C ASP A 1 27.20 -8.83 15.37
N THR A 2 26.23 -9.74 15.31
CA THR A 2 25.22 -9.82 14.23
C THR A 2 23.96 -8.98 14.51
N GLN A 3 23.83 -8.34 15.67
CA GLN A 3 22.67 -7.49 15.98
C GLN A 3 22.78 -6.06 15.42
N THR A 4 24.00 -5.56 15.20
CA THR A 4 24.21 -4.17 14.75
C THR A 4 23.85 -3.96 13.25
N SER A 5 23.95 -4.99 12.43
CA SER A 5 23.63 -4.90 11.00
C SER A 5 22.12 -4.95 10.70
N ARG A 6 21.32 -5.54 11.60
CA ARG A 6 19.85 -5.56 11.46
C ARG A 6 19.22 -4.20 11.75
N GLY A 7 19.77 -3.43 12.69
CA GLY A 7 19.27 -2.09 13.01
C GLY A 7 19.47 -1.07 11.90
N LEU A 8 20.63 -1.09 11.22
CA LEU A 8 20.92 -0.18 10.11
C LEU A 8 20.06 -0.46 8.87
N GLY A 9 19.81 -1.74 8.55
CA GLY A 9 18.93 -2.11 7.42
C GLY A 9 17.48 -1.69 7.60
N ASP A 10 16.96 -1.71 8.82
CA ASP A 10 15.61 -1.23 9.14
C ASP A 10 15.51 0.30 9.11
N VAL A 11 16.55 1.02 9.57
CA VAL A 11 16.62 2.49 9.50
C VAL A 11 16.62 2.95 8.04
N TYR A 12 17.41 2.33 7.15
CA TYR A 12 17.42 2.67 5.73
C TYR A 12 16.09 2.39 5.02
N LYS A 13 15.40 1.31 5.36
CA LYS A 13 14.06 1.02 4.82
C LYS A 13 13.02 2.05 5.29
N ARG A 14 13.14 2.53 6.51
CA ARG A 14 12.22 3.54 7.08
C ARG A 14 12.43 4.92 6.46
N GLN A 15 13.67 5.33 6.13
CA GLN A 15 13.94 6.61 5.47
C GLN A 15 13.15 6.77 4.17
N GLY A 16 13.09 5.75 3.31
CA GLY A 16 12.33 5.80 2.07
C GLY A 16 10.84 6.07 2.29
N HIS A 17 10.26 5.55 3.37
CA HIS A 17 8.85 5.78 3.70
C HIS A 17 8.57 7.18 4.25
N MET A 18 9.58 7.89 4.75
CA MET A 18 9.42 9.24 5.32
C MET A 18 9.61 10.35 4.28
N VAL A 19 10.33 10.09 3.19
CA VAL A 19 10.61 11.11 2.15
C VAL A 19 9.33 11.68 1.55
N GLY A 20 8.39 10.82 1.18
CA GLY A 20 7.10 11.23 0.63
C GLY A 20 6.34 12.16 1.58
N PRO A 21 6.05 11.73 2.81
CA PRO A 21 5.38 12.57 3.80
C PRO A 21 6.05 13.92 4.04
N VAL A 22 7.37 14.00 4.16
CA VAL A 22 8.09 15.28 4.36
C VAL A 22 7.89 16.23 3.17
N ILE A 23 7.96 15.69 1.94
CA ILE A 23 7.73 16.49 0.73
C ILE A 23 6.29 17.00 0.70
N PHE A 24 5.31 16.12 0.93
CA PHE A 24 3.89 16.48 0.88
C PHE A 24 3.47 17.40 2.03
N ASP A 25 4.08 17.29 3.20
CA ASP A 25 3.89 18.24 4.30
C ASP A 25 4.32 19.66 3.86
N THR A 26 5.49 19.77 3.20
CA THR A 26 5.95 21.03 2.64
C THR A 26 4.98 21.59 1.61
N VAL A 27 4.44 20.73 0.72
CA VAL A 27 3.45 21.12 -0.29
C VAL A 27 2.15 21.58 0.38
N ALA A 28 1.65 20.84 1.39
CA ALA A 28 0.43 21.19 2.13
C ALA A 28 0.58 22.56 2.80
N ARG A 29 1.70 22.81 3.48
CA ARG A 29 2.01 24.10 4.10
C ARG A 29 2.04 25.25 3.08
N TYR A 30 2.68 25.02 1.94
CA TYR A 30 2.77 26.02 0.88
C TYR A 30 1.40 26.35 0.29
N LEU A 31 0.58 25.34 0.00
CA LEU A 31 -0.77 25.54 -0.50
C LEU A 31 -1.65 26.29 0.53
N THR A 32 -1.55 25.94 1.80
CA THR A 32 -2.24 26.65 2.90
C THR A 32 -1.77 28.11 2.98
N TYR A 33 -0.48 28.37 2.86
CA TYR A 33 0.07 29.73 2.79
C TYR A 33 -0.49 30.53 1.60
N CYS A 34 -0.72 29.86 0.47
CA CYS A 34 -1.36 30.48 -0.71
C CYS A 34 -2.88 30.67 -0.55
N GLY A 35 -3.48 30.30 0.59
CA GLY A 35 -4.90 30.51 0.88
C GLY A 35 -5.81 29.36 0.46
N PHE A 36 -5.27 28.19 0.11
CA PHE A 36 -6.04 27.00 -0.19
C PHE A 36 -6.43 26.26 1.11
N GLU A 37 -7.62 25.70 1.13
CA GLU A 37 -8.01 24.68 2.12
C GLU A 37 -7.45 23.34 1.66
N VAL A 38 -6.54 22.75 2.45
CA VAL A 38 -5.84 21.52 2.08
C VAL A 38 -6.37 20.35 2.91
N LYS A 39 -6.90 19.33 2.24
CA LYS A 39 -7.20 18.02 2.83
C LYS A 39 -6.16 17.03 2.34
N TRP A 40 -5.24 16.65 3.22
CA TRP A 40 -4.21 15.67 2.93
C TRP A 40 -4.50 14.35 3.63
N VAL A 41 -4.72 13.31 2.83
CA VAL A 41 -5.05 11.97 3.31
C VAL A 41 -3.88 11.03 3.05
N VAL A 42 -3.49 10.28 4.07
CA VAL A 42 -2.44 9.24 3.99
C VAL A 42 -3.03 7.93 4.47
N ASN A 43 -3.11 6.92 3.61
CA ASN A 43 -3.63 5.62 4.00
C ASN A 43 -2.65 4.85 4.90
N ILE A 44 -3.20 4.10 5.83
CA ILE A 44 -2.49 3.11 6.65
C ILE A 44 -2.80 1.73 6.08
N THR A 45 -1.78 1.10 5.48
CA THR A 45 -1.88 -0.28 5.00
C THR A 45 -1.62 -1.21 6.19
N ASP A 46 -2.65 -1.48 6.98
CA ASP A 46 -2.61 -2.28 8.19
C ASP A 46 -2.89 -3.78 7.97
N VAL A 47 -2.92 -4.19 6.70
CA VAL A 47 -2.97 -5.58 6.26
C VAL A 47 -2.13 -5.76 5.00
N ASP A 48 -1.09 -6.58 5.07
CA ASP A 48 -0.27 -6.99 3.94
C ASP A 48 0.50 -8.29 4.25
N ASP A 49 1.12 -8.89 3.22
CA ASP A 49 1.89 -10.13 3.36
C ASP A 49 3.04 -10.01 4.37
N LYS A 50 3.64 -8.81 4.52
CA LYS A 50 4.77 -8.58 5.44
C LYS A 50 4.29 -8.50 6.88
N LEU A 51 3.13 -7.89 7.14
CA LEU A 51 2.52 -7.83 8.46
C LEU A 51 2.08 -9.23 8.91
N ILE A 52 1.50 -10.03 8.00
CA ILE A 52 1.11 -11.41 8.26
C ILE A 52 2.34 -12.24 8.65
N ALA A 53 3.40 -12.21 7.83
CA ALA A 53 4.64 -12.95 8.12
C ALA A 53 5.29 -12.49 9.44
N GLN A 54 5.22 -11.22 9.77
CA GLN A 54 5.78 -10.69 11.01
C GLN A 54 4.96 -11.10 12.24
N ALA A 55 3.62 -11.19 12.09
CA ALA A 55 2.73 -11.68 13.11
C ALA A 55 3.01 -13.16 13.43
N GLU A 56 3.17 -13.99 12.40
CA GLU A 56 3.56 -15.38 12.53
C GLU A 56 4.91 -15.54 13.24
N GLN A 57 5.92 -14.77 12.80
CA GLN A 57 7.26 -14.83 13.41
C GLN A 57 7.24 -14.42 14.88
N ARG A 58 6.43 -13.44 15.26
CA ARG A 58 6.32 -12.92 16.63
C ARG A 58 5.32 -13.70 17.49
N GLN A 59 4.53 -14.58 16.90
CA GLN A 59 3.43 -15.33 17.55
C GLN A 59 2.43 -14.39 18.26
N ILE A 60 2.10 -13.26 17.62
CA ILE A 60 1.10 -12.31 18.11
C ILE A 60 0.09 -12.00 17.00
N PRO A 61 -1.13 -11.53 17.33
CA PRO A 61 -2.12 -11.17 16.34
C PRO A 61 -1.61 -10.10 15.36
N MET A 62 -1.92 -10.24 14.06
CA MET A 62 -1.55 -9.26 13.04
C MET A 62 -2.02 -7.84 13.39
N ALA A 63 -3.23 -7.69 13.92
CA ALA A 63 -3.77 -6.39 14.35
C ALA A 63 -2.89 -5.71 15.42
N GLN A 64 -2.24 -6.50 16.30
CA GLN A 64 -1.31 -5.96 17.30
C GLN A 64 -0.02 -5.47 16.63
N VAL A 65 0.51 -6.21 15.65
CA VAL A 65 1.67 -5.78 14.86
C VAL A 65 1.36 -4.49 14.11
N ALA A 66 0.22 -4.45 13.42
CA ALA A 66 -0.23 -3.28 12.67
C ALA A 66 -0.37 -2.05 13.57
N THR A 67 -0.95 -2.20 14.76
CA THR A 67 -1.10 -1.11 15.74
C THR A 67 0.26 -0.58 16.20
N GLN A 68 1.20 -1.47 16.54
CA GLN A 68 2.55 -1.07 16.96
C GLN A 68 3.30 -0.33 15.85
N MET A 69 3.23 -0.86 14.62
CA MET A 69 3.90 -0.25 13.47
C MET A 69 3.30 1.10 13.07
N THR A 70 1.99 1.23 13.16
CA THR A 70 1.30 2.51 12.93
C THR A 70 1.68 3.55 13.97
N ALA A 71 1.73 3.17 15.25
CA ALA A 71 2.16 4.08 16.33
C ALA A 71 3.61 4.56 16.13
N ASP A 72 4.52 3.64 15.78
CA ASP A 72 5.92 3.96 15.49
C ASP A 72 6.05 4.88 14.25
N TYR A 73 5.26 4.61 13.20
CA TYR A 73 5.21 5.46 12.01
C TYR A 73 4.75 6.89 12.33
N CYS A 74 3.64 7.03 13.07
CA CYS A 74 3.12 8.33 13.47
C CYS A 74 4.10 9.10 14.37
N ALA A 75 4.76 8.42 15.31
CA ALA A 75 5.77 9.05 16.18
C ALA A 75 6.95 9.59 15.34
N ASN A 76 7.46 8.81 14.38
CA ASN A 76 8.53 9.23 13.49
C ASN A 76 8.11 10.42 12.60
N LEU A 77 6.87 10.45 12.11
CA LEU A 77 6.34 11.59 11.34
C LEU A 77 6.38 12.88 12.17
N LEU A 78 5.90 12.82 13.41
CA LEU A 78 5.89 13.96 14.32
C LEU A 78 7.30 14.45 14.66
N GLU A 79 8.25 13.53 14.90
CA GLU A 79 9.66 13.87 15.14
C GLU A 79 10.30 14.59 13.95
N MET A 80 9.84 14.29 12.72
CA MET A 80 10.28 14.96 11.49
C MET A 80 9.50 16.24 11.19
N GLY A 81 8.56 16.65 12.04
CA GLY A 81 7.76 17.85 11.88
C GLY A 81 6.63 17.71 10.85
N VAL A 82 6.25 16.49 10.48
CA VAL A 82 5.12 16.19 9.59
C VAL A 82 3.84 16.15 10.42
N ASP A 83 3.06 17.22 10.37
CA ASP A 83 1.86 17.41 11.18
C ASP A 83 0.62 17.92 10.41
N GLN A 84 0.74 18.05 9.07
CA GLN A 84 -0.35 18.55 8.21
C GLN A 84 -1.26 17.43 7.67
N ILE A 85 -1.06 16.17 8.08
CA ILE A 85 -1.94 15.07 7.65
C ILE A 85 -3.31 15.24 8.31
N THR A 86 -4.35 15.33 7.47
CA THR A 86 -5.73 15.57 7.92
C THR A 86 -6.41 14.27 8.34
N GLU A 87 -6.18 13.19 7.60
CA GLU A 87 -6.81 11.89 7.83
C GLU A 87 -5.85 10.74 7.52
N MET A 88 -5.95 9.67 8.30
CA MET A 88 -5.17 8.45 8.12
C MET A 88 -6.10 7.21 8.13
N PRO A 89 -6.90 6.99 7.08
CA PRO A 89 -7.79 5.85 7.00
C PRO A 89 -7.00 4.53 6.98
N ARG A 90 -7.54 3.51 7.65
CA ARG A 90 -6.96 2.16 7.66
C ARG A 90 -7.61 1.29 6.59
N ALA A 91 -6.83 0.46 5.94
CA ALA A 91 -7.35 -0.47 4.94
C ALA A 91 -8.39 -1.42 5.56
N THR A 92 -8.12 -1.95 6.76
CA THR A 92 -9.04 -2.88 7.44
C THR A 92 -10.39 -2.26 7.84
N GLU A 93 -10.46 -0.95 7.97
CA GLU A 93 -11.71 -0.22 8.28
C GLU A 93 -12.53 0.13 7.03
N ASN A 94 -11.96 -0.08 5.83
CA ASN A 94 -12.58 0.29 4.55
C ASN A 94 -12.68 -0.92 3.58
N MET A 95 -12.74 -2.15 4.11
CA MET A 95 -12.73 -3.36 3.27
C MET A 95 -13.96 -3.48 2.38
N ASN A 96 -15.13 -3.07 2.85
CA ASN A 96 -16.36 -3.14 2.06
C ASN A 96 -16.26 -2.21 0.83
N GLU A 97 -15.76 -1.01 1.02
CA GLU A 97 -15.55 -0.02 -0.04
C GLU A 97 -14.49 -0.50 -1.05
N ILE A 98 -13.43 -1.14 -0.55
CA ILE A 98 -12.38 -1.73 -1.39
C ILE A 98 -12.96 -2.86 -2.26
N ILE A 99 -13.73 -3.78 -1.65
CA ILE A 99 -14.37 -4.90 -2.36
C ILE A 99 -15.34 -4.37 -3.41
N GLU A 100 -16.20 -3.41 -3.05
CA GLU A 100 -17.14 -2.80 -3.99
C GLU A 100 -16.42 -2.13 -5.16
N PHE A 101 -15.35 -1.38 -4.88
CA PHE A 101 -14.56 -0.72 -5.93
C PHE A 101 -13.90 -1.73 -6.87
N ILE A 102 -13.36 -2.82 -6.33
CA ILE A 102 -12.78 -3.90 -7.14
C ILE A 102 -13.87 -4.56 -8.01
N GLY A 103 -15.07 -4.81 -7.46
CA GLY A 103 -16.19 -5.31 -8.21
C GLY A 103 -16.55 -4.41 -9.38
N GLN A 104 -16.61 -3.09 -9.19
CA GLN A 104 -16.83 -2.11 -10.27
C GLN A 104 -15.73 -2.14 -11.33
N LEU A 105 -14.48 -2.42 -10.97
CA LEU A 105 -13.40 -2.59 -11.95
C LEU A 105 -13.56 -3.87 -12.77
N ILE A 106 -14.01 -4.95 -12.16
CA ILE A 106 -14.32 -6.21 -12.86
C ILE A 106 -15.48 -6.00 -13.84
N ASP A 107 -16.56 -5.38 -13.40
CA ASP A 107 -17.75 -5.10 -14.24
C ASP A 107 -17.41 -4.23 -15.46
N ARG A 108 -16.43 -3.35 -15.31
CA ARG A 108 -15.92 -2.50 -16.41
C ARG A 108 -14.79 -3.13 -17.21
N GLU A 109 -14.45 -4.38 -16.94
CA GLU A 109 -13.37 -5.14 -17.59
C GLU A 109 -11.96 -4.55 -17.39
N PHE A 110 -11.74 -3.71 -16.37
CA PHE A 110 -10.40 -3.23 -15.97
C PHE A 110 -9.70 -4.14 -14.99
N ALA A 111 -10.40 -5.11 -14.42
CA ALA A 111 -9.84 -6.13 -13.57
C ALA A 111 -10.37 -7.52 -13.94
N TYR A 112 -9.65 -8.56 -13.54
CA TYR A 112 -10.03 -9.94 -13.81
C TYR A 112 -9.64 -10.85 -12.65
N SER A 113 -10.40 -11.92 -12.46
CA SER A 113 -10.09 -12.97 -11.48
C SER A 113 -9.20 -14.05 -12.11
N ALA A 114 -8.23 -14.54 -11.35
CA ALA A 114 -7.37 -15.66 -11.70
C ALA A 114 -6.97 -16.45 -10.45
N ASP A 115 -7.39 -17.71 -10.36
CA ASP A 115 -7.09 -18.64 -9.26
C ASP A 115 -7.36 -18.05 -7.86
N GLY A 116 -8.51 -17.38 -7.69
CA GLY A 116 -8.92 -16.75 -6.44
C GLY A 116 -8.30 -15.38 -6.14
N ASP A 117 -7.32 -14.94 -6.93
CA ASP A 117 -6.79 -13.57 -6.86
C ASP A 117 -7.50 -12.68 -7.89
N VAL A 118 -7.49 -11.37 -7.68
CA VAL A 118 -7.98 -10.38 -8.64
C VAL A 118 -6.84 -9.46 -9.05
N PHE A 119 -6.69 -9.26 -10.36
CA PHE A 119 -5.64 -8.41 -10.95
C PHE A 119 -6.22 -7.25 -11.74
N PHE A 120 -5.55 -6.11 -11.71
CA PHE A 120 -5.81 -5.01 -12.62
C PHE A 120 -5.17 -5.30 -13.98
N ASP A 121 -5.94 -5.14 -15.05
CA ASP A 121 -5.52 -5.32 -16.45
C ASP A 121 -4.97 -3.99 -16.97
N VAL A 122 -3.65 -3.83 -16.91
CA VAL A 122 -2.97 -2.58 -17.28
C VAL A 122 -3.14 -2.26 -18.75
N VAL A 123 -3.19 -3.28 -19.61
CA VAL A 123 -3.31 -3.12 -21.06
C VAL A 123 -4.67 -2.55 -21.47
N ARG A 124 -5.72 -2.82 -20.69
CA ARG A 124 -7.06 -2.28 -20.93
C ARG A 124 -7.17 -0.78 -20.69
N ASN A 125 -6.29 -0.21 -19.88
CA ASN A 125 -6.27 1.22 -19.63
C ASN A 125 -5.23 1.92 -20.52
N SER A 126 -5.68 2.44 -21.67
CA SER A 126 -4.81 3.16 -22.62
C SER A 126 -4.14 4.42 -22.05
N GLU A 127 -4.62 4.92 -20.91
CA GLU A 127 -4.04 6.08 -20.23
C GLU A 127 -3.11 5.68 -19.07
N TYR A 128 -2.95 4.37 -18.81
CA TYR A 128 -2.06 3.89 -17.76
C TYR A 128 -0.61 4.27 -18.06
N GLY A 129 0.07 4.83 -17.08
CA GLY A 129 1.43 5.34 -17.26
C GLY A 129 1.54 6.79 -17.74
N LYS A 130 0.44 7.45 -18.12
CA LYS A 130 0.41 8.83 -18.60
C LYS A 130 1.02 9.82 -17.59
N LEU A 131 0.80 9.62 -16.29
CA LEU A 131 1.36 10.45 -15.23
C LEU A 131 2.86 10.23 -15.07
N THR A 132 3.36 9.02 -15.28
CA THR A 132 4.77 8.65 -15.14
C THR A 132 5.56 8.78 -16.44
N ASN A 133 4.87 9.05 -17.55
CA ASN A 133 5.42 9.06 -18.90
C ASN A 133 6.13 7.74 -19.26
N ARG A 134 5.59 6.60 -18.78
CA ARG A 134 6.08 5.24 -19.06
C ARG A 134 5.03 4.46 -19.83
N SER A 135 5.48 3.63 -20.78
CA SER A 135 4.59 2.68 -21.44
C SER A 135 4.31 1.47 -20.54
N PRO A 136 3.17 0.80 -20.68
CA PRO A 136 2.89 -0.47 -19.98
C PRO A 136 3.98 -1.53 -20.23
N ASP A 137 4.59 -1.53 -21.41
CA ASP A 137 5.66 -2.47 -21.79
C ASP A 137 6.98 -2.23 -21.04
N ASP A 138 7.22 -1.00 -20.57
CA ASP A 138 8.39 -0.66 -19.77
C ASP A 138 8.24 -1.09 -18.29
N GLN A 139 7.04 -1.48 -17.87
CA GLN A 139 6.75 -1.93 -16.51
C GLN A 139 6.95 -3.45 -16.42
N GLN A 140 8.17 -3.87 -16.18
CA GLN A 140 8.42 -5.22 -15.68
C GLN A 140 7.84 -5.30 -14.28
N GLY A 141 6.65 -5.91 -14.16
CA GLY A 141 6.02 -6.16 -12.88
C GLY A 141 6.94 -6.96 -11.97
N GLU A 142 6.84 -6.72 -10.66
CA GLU A 142 7.57 -7.55 -9.69
C GLU A 142 7.28 -9.02 -9.97
N GLY A 143 8.31 -9.75 -10.34
CA GLY A 143 8.26 -11.19 -10.49
C GLY A 143 7.94 -11.81 -9.12
N GLY A 144 7.20 -12.87 -9.09
CA GLY A 144 6.83 -13.57 -7.86
C GLY A 144 5.90 -14.74 -8.18
N LYS A 145 5.42 -15.43 -7.16
CA LYS A 145 4.47 -16.55 -7.31
C LYS A 145 3.20 -16.17 -8.08
N ALA A 146 2.82 -14.90 -8.10
CA ALA A 146 1.68 -14.39 -8.84
C ALA A 146 1.97 -14.15 -10.33
N ALA A 147 3.21 -14.18 -10.78
CA ALA A 147 3.57 -13.88 -12.17
C ALA A 147 2.91 -14.85 -13.18
N SER A 148 2.75 -16.12 -12.80
CA SER A 148 2.11 -17.15 -13.65
C SER A 148 0.59 -16.98 -13.80
N LYS A 149 -0.06 -16.20 -12.93
CA LYS A 149 -1.51 -15.93 -12.96
C LYS A 149 -1.86 -14.68 -13.75
N LYS A 150 -0.90 -13.81 -14.03
CA LYS A 150 -1.09 -12.55 -14.71
C LYS A 150 -1.25 -12.73 -16.22
N ARG A 151 -2.15 -11.95 -16.85
CA ARG A 151 -2.28 -11.87 -18.30
C ARG A 151 -1.14 -11.09 -18.96
N SER A 152 -0.66 -10.04 -18.26
CA SER A 152 0.45 -9.22 -18.69
C SER A 152 1.44 -9.02 -17.53
N PRO A 153 2.76 -8.90 -17.81
CA PRO A 153 3.76 -8.63 -16.77
C PRO A 153 3.49 -7.36 -15.95
N GLY A 154 2.88 -6.35 -16.58
CA GLY A 154 2.53 -5.09 -15.93
C GLY A 154 1.33 -5.16 -14.99
N ASP A 155 0.50 -6.22 -15.06
CA ASP A 155 -0.67 -6.36 -14.20
C ASP A 155 -0.26 -6.47 -12.73
N PHE A 156 -1.12 -6.00 -11.84
CA PHE A 156 -0.86 -6.04 -10.41
C PHE A 156 -2.09 -6.52 -9.62
N ALA A 157 -1.82 -7.16 -8.48
CA ALA A 157 -2.89 -7.70 -7.65
C ALA A 157 -3.66 -6.56 -6.95
N LEU A 158 -4.98 -6.62 -7.07
CA LEU A 158 -5.94 -5.79 -6.33
C LEU A 158 -6.44 -6.51 -5.08
N TRP A 159 -6.64 -7.84 -5.19
CA TRP A 159 -7.11 -8.70 -4.12
C TRP A 159 -6.41 -10.04 -4.19
N LYS A 160 -6.13 -10.65 -3.06
CA LYS A 160 -5.50 -11.97 -2.98
C LYS A 160 -6.35 -12.93 -2.16
N ALA A 161 -6.42 -14.17 -2.60
CA ALA A 161 -7.03 -15.23 -1.82
C ALA A 161 -6.29 -15.44 -0.50
N ALA A 162 -7.01 -15.44 0.61
CA ALA A 162 -6.45 -15.73 1.92
C ALA A 162 -6.03 -17.20 2.04
N ARG A 163 -4.95 -17.45 2.74
CA ARG A 163 -4.53 -18.82 3.12
C ARG A 163 -5.15 -19.20 4.46
N PRO A 164 -5.21 -20.49 4.78
CA PRO A 164 -5.68 -20.94 6.09
C PRO A 164 -4.93 -20.24 7.23
N GLY A 165 -5.68 -19.57 8.12
CA GLY A 165 -5.12 -18.84 9.25
C GLY A 165 -4.77 -17.38 9.00
N GLU A 166 -4.83 -16.89 7.76
CA GLU A 166 -4.68 -15.48 7.44
C GLU A 166 -5.99 -14.70 7.66
N PRO A 167 -5.91 -13.39 7.90
CA PRO A 167 -7.09 -12.53 7.87
C PRO A 167 -7.81 -12.65 6.54
N SER A 168 -9.14 -12.72 6.56
CA SER A 168 -9.95 -12.86 5.35
C SER A 168 -11.24 -12.07 5.46
N TRP A 169 -11.72 -11.63 4.31
CA TRP A 169 -13.01 -10.94 4.15
C TRP A 169 -13.79 -11.65 3.05
N GLU A 170 -15.07 -11.79 3.27
CA GLU A 170 -15.97 -12.36 2.28
C GLU A 170 -16.12 -11.40 1.10
N SER A 171 -15.89 -11.88 -0.15
CA SER A 171 -15.78 -11.03 -1.33
C SER A 171 -16.21 -11.75 -2.60
#